data_2c4e6cd6ba68244ee2378a91699f6c9d
#
_entry.id   2c4e6cd6ba68244ee2378a91699f6c9d
#
_cell.length_a   1.000
_cell.length_b   1.000
_cell.length_c   1.000
_cell.angle_alpha   90.00
_cell.angle_beta   90.00
_cell.angle_gamma   90.00
#
_symmetry.space_group_name_H-M   'P 1'
#
loop_
_entity.id
_entity.type
_entity.pdbx_description
1 polymer ?
#
loop_
_entity_poly.entity_id
_entity_poly.type
_entity_poly.pdbx_seq_one_letter_code
_entity_poly.pdbx_strand_id
1 'polypeptide(L)'
;MMKLEISGLSFSYGERQVLEDISFGVAEGEFVSLLGPSGCGKSTVLKLLTGILSPDRGRILVDGEEIRGLSSHFAYMPQNDLLFPWKTILDNVCLYGRIHGSLEEMREQAREYFPVFGLEGYEDSYPASLSGGMRQRAAFLRTALCSADI
;
A
#
# COMPACT_ATOMS: atom_id res chain seq x y z
N MET A 1 -7.46 16.76 -13.32
CA MET A 1 -7.54 17.29 -11.93
C MET A 1 -6.39 16.69 -11.16
N MET A 2 -5.79 17.41 -10.19
CA MET A 2 -4.75 16.82 -9.34
C MET A 2 -5.43 15.89 -8.34
N LYS A 3 -5.01 14.60 -8.32
CA LYS A 3 -5.51 13.61 -7.36
C LYS A 3 -4.74 13.67 -6.05
N LEU A 4 -3.41 13.84 -6.14
CA LEU A 4 -2.51 13.93 -4.99
C LEU A 4 -1.60 15.14 -5.16
N GLU A 5 -1.48 15.97 -4.12
CA GLU A 5 -0.55 17.10 -4.07
C GLU A 5 0.31 17.01 -2.81
N ILE A 6 1.61 17.15 -3.00
CA ILE A 6 2.61 17.18 -1.93
C ILE A 6 3.33 18.51 -2.01
N SER A 7 3.39 19.23 -0.92
CA SER A 7 3.99 20.57 -0.86
C SER A 7 4.92 20.70 0.33
N GLY A 8 6.20 20.96 0.07
CA GLY A 8 7.21 21.28 1.08
C GLY A 8 7.49 20.16 2.08
N LEU A 9 7.32 18.89 1.68
CA LEU A 9 7.40 17.74 2.58
C LEU A 9 8.83 17.56 3.09
N SER A 10 9.01 17.62 4.41
CA SER A 10 10.30 17.40 5.07
C SER A 10 10.13 16.40 6.21
N PHE A 11 11.11 15.54 6.39
CA PHE A 11 11.07 14.52 7.44
C PHE A 11 12.46 14.10 7.90
N SER A 12 12.58 13.85 9.21
CA SER A 12 13.80 13.37 9.86
C SER A 12 13.53 12.17 10.76
N TYR A 13 14.45 11.20 10.79
CA TYR A 13 14.50 10.19 11.83
C TYR A 13 15.44 10.67 12.97
N GLY A 14 14.88 11.21 14.04
CA GLY A 14 15.65 11.89 15.09
C GLY A 14 16.44 13.07 14.51
N GLU A 15 17.75 13.08 14.65
CA GLU A 15 18.61 14.15 14.10
C GLU A 15 18.95 13.97 12.62
N ARG A 16 18.62 12.81 12.03
CA ARG A 16 18.96 12.52 10.62
C ARG A 16 17.83 12.97 9.70
N GLN A 17 18.06 14.06 8.98
CA GLN A 17 17.18 14.50 7.90
C GLN A 17 17.22 13.52 6.71
N VAL A 18 16.07 13.13 6.23
CA VAL A 18 15.90 12.17 5.12
C VAL A 18 15.22 12.80 3.93
N LEU A 19 14.25 13.69 4.18
CA LEU A 19 13.53 14.44 3.14
C LEU A 19 13.61 15.93 3.47
N GLU A 20 13.82 16.73 2.43
CA GLU A 20 13.89 18.18 2.54
C GLU A 20 13.14 18.84 1.38
N ASP A 21 12.08 19.57 1.71
CA ASP A 21 11.28 20.37 0.77
C ASP A 21 10.83 19.64 -0.50
N ILE A 22 10.33 18.42 -0.35
CA ILE A 22 9.85 17.62 -1.46
C ILE A 22 8.45 18.08 -1.87
N SER A 23 8.29 18.43 -3.14
CA SER A 23 7.01 18.86 -3.70
C SER A 23 6.79 18.21 -5.07
N PHE A 24 5.64 17.58 -5.25
CA PHE A 24 5.19 17.06 -6.54
C PHE A 24 3.68 16.81 -6.51
N GLY A 25 3.09 16.62 -7.66
CA GLY A 25 1.69 16.25 -7.79
C GLY A 25 1.51 15.03 -8.67
N VAL A 26 0.36 14.37 -8.53
CA VAL A 26 -0.09 13.23 -9.32
C VAL A 26 -1.49 13.52 -9.82
N ALA A 27 -1.69 13.47 -11.13
CA ALA A 27 -3.01 13.62 -11.72
C ALA A 27 -3.85 12.35 -11.58
N GLU A 28 -5.16 12.48 -11.72
CA GLU A 28 -6.03 11.32 -11.74
C GLU A 28 -5.69 10.37 -12.89
N GLY A 29 -5.56 9.08 -12.59
CA GLY A 29 -5.18 8.04 -13.55
C GLY A 29 -3.69 8.05 -13.95
N GLU A 30 -2.88 8.90 -13.34
CA GLU A 30 -1.45 8.97 -13.60
C GLU A 30 -0.68 7.89 -12.84
N PHE A 31 0.32 7.30 -13.52
CA PHE A 31 1.29 6.41 -12.92
C PHE A 31 2.60 7.17 -12.65
N VAL A 32 3.03 7.22 -11.40
CA VAL A 32 4.26 7.92 -10.98
C VAL A 32 5.28 6.95 -10.41
N SER A 33 6.53 7.06 -10.84
CA SER A 33 7.67 6.29 -10.32
C SER A 33 8.63 7.18 -9.57
N LEU A 34 8.99 6.79 -8.35
CA LEU A 34 10.06 7.41 -7.57
C LEU A 34 11.38 6.69 -7.84
N LEU A 35 12.32 7.35 -8.50
CA LEU A 35 13.63 6.79 -8.83
C LEU A 35 14.73 7.40 -7.95
N GLY A 36 15.73 6.60 -7.63
CA GLY A 36 16.88 7.06 -6.85
C GLY A 36 17.62 5.90 -6.18
N PRO A 37 18.83 6.15 -5.65
CA PRO A 37 19.65 5.14 -4.99
C PRO A 37 18.99 4.58 -3.72
N SER A 38 19.51 3.45 -3.23
CA SER A 38 19.07 2.90 -1.95
C SER A 38 19.33 3.90 -0.81
N GLY A 39 18.34 4.06 0.07
CA GLY A 39 18.46 4.96 1.23
C GLY A 39 18.16 6.45 0.95
N CYS A 40 17.78 6.85 -0.28
CA CYS A 40 17.46 8.25 -0.58
C CYS A 40 16.07 8.72 -0.11
N GLY A 41 15.30 7.89 0.60
CA GLY A 41 14.04 8.31 1.20
C GLY A 41 12.76 7.90 0.46
N LYS A 42 12.81 7.14 -0.65
CA LYS A 42 11.62 6.70 -1.41
C LYS A 42 10.56 6.03 -0.53
N SER A 43 10.96 5.03 0.26
CA SER A 43 10.04 4.34 1.18
C SER A 43 9.54 5.26 2.30
N THR A 44 10.30 6.28 2.67
CA THR A 44 9.87 7.30 3.65
C THR A 44 8.76 8.16 3.06
N VAL A 45 8.89 8.59 1.80
CA VAL A 45 7.81 9.31 1.10
C VAL A 45 6.53 8.49 1.11
N LEU A 46 6.57 7.20 0.71
CA LEU A 46 5.39 6.33 0.70
C LEU A 46 4.77 6.17 2.10
N LYS A 47 5.58 6.05 3.15
CA LYS A 47 5.09 5.96 4.54
C LYS A 47 4.45 7.26 5.03
N LEU A 48 4.93 8.41 4.56
CA LEU A 48 4.32 9.71 4.85
C LEU A 48 2.99 9.86 4.12
N LEU A 49 2.92 9.47 2.84
CA LEU A 49 1.67 9.50 2.05
C LEU A 49 0.57 8.66 2.68
N THR A 50 0.92 7.47 3.16
CA THR A 50 -0.04 6.56 3.80
C THR A 50 -0.37 6.90 5.25
N GLY A 51 0.30 7.92 5.82
CA GLY A 51 0.12 8.34 7.22
C GLY A 51 0.70 7.41 8.27
N ILE A 52 1.54 6.43 7.87
CA ILE A 52 2.33 5.60 8.81
C ILE A 52 3.36 6.48 9.55
N LEU A 53 3.87 7.50 8.87
CA LEU A 53 4.72 8.54 9.45
C LEU A 53 4.03 9.89 9.28
N SER A 54 4.31 10.81 10.20
CA SER A 54 3.86 12.20 10.10
C SER A 54 5.01 13.09 9.65
N PRO A 55 4.84 14.00 8.71
CA PRO A 55 5.90 14.89 8.26
C PRO A 55 6.25 15.92 9.35
N ASP A 56 7.52 16.35 9.38
CA ASP A 56 7.97 17.46 10.24
C ASP A 56 7.45 18.80 9.69
N ARG A 57 7.39 18.93 8.36
CA ARG A 57 6.89 20.09 7.62
C ARG A 57 6.24 19.67 6.31
N GLY A 58 5.47 20.60 5.75
CA GLY A 58 4.76 20.38 4.51
C GLY A 58 3.38 19.77 4.72
N ARG A 59 2.68 19.51 3.62
CA ARG A 59 1.33 18.99 3.63
C ARG A 59 1.09 18.03 2.47
N ILE A 60 0.13 17.16 2.66
CA ILE A 60 -0.32 16.18 1.67
C ILE A 60 -1.82 16.40 1.48
N LEU A 61 -2.26 16.60 0.23
CA LEU A 61 -3.67 16.76 -0.11
C LEU A 61 -4.07 15.64 -1.08
N VAL A 62 -5.26 15.10 -0.88
CA VAL A 62 -5.94 14.22 -1.84
C VAL A 62 -7.26 14.87 -2.20
N ASP A 63 -7.53 15.03 -3.49
CA ASP A 63 -8.70 15.74 -4.02
C ASP A 63 -8.89 17.16 -3.43
N GLY A 64 -7.78 17.82 -3.08
CA GLY A 64 -7.75 19.15 -2.47
C GLY A 64 -7.96 19.18 -0.96
N GLU A 65 -8.20 18.06 -0.31
CA GLU A 65 -8.36 17.96 1.15
C GLU A 65 -7.06 17.50 1.83
N GLU A 66 -6.65 18.21 2.88
CA GLU A 66 -5.43 17.87 3.61
C GLU A 66 -5.61 16.58 4.42
N ILE A 67 -4.70 15.63 4.19
CA ILE A 67 -4.69 14.35 4.91
C ILE A 67 -3.73 14.44 6.10
N ARG A 68 -4.20 13.96 7.26
CA ARG A 68 -3.40 13.83 8.48
C ARG A 68 -3.56 12.43 9.06
N GLY A 69 -2.45 11.69 9.11
CA GLY A 69 -2.44 10.30 9.59
C GLY A 69 -2.94 9.29 8.56
N LEU A 70 -3.36 8.12 9.06
CA LEU A 70 -3.83 7.02 8.20
C LEU A 70 -5.09 7.43 7.42
N SER A 71 -5.08 7.14 6.12
CA SER A 71 -6.18 7.48 5.22
C SER A 71 -6.58 6.29 4.36
N SER A 72 -7.89 6.11 4.16
CA SER A 72 -8.47 5.08 3.30
C SER A 72 -8.24 5.32 1.81
N HIS A 73 -7.74 6.51 1.42
CA HIS A 73 -7.39 6.80 0.03
C HIS A 73 -6.22 5.98 -0.48
N PHE A 74 -5.38 5.44 0.41
CA PHE A 74 -4.16 4.73 0.02
C PHE A 74 -4.22 3.25 0.31
N ALA A 75 -3.88 2.42 -0.69
CA ALA A 75 -3.51 1.04 -0.51
C ALA A 75 -1.98 0.90 -0.61
N TYR A 76 -1.34 0.46 0.45
CA TYR A 76 0.11 0.38 0.53
C TYR A 76 0.61 -1.06 0.52
N MET A 77 1.44 -1.38 -0.47
CA MET A 77 2.17 -2.63 -0.53
C MET A 77 3.65 -2.38 -0.17
N PRO A 78 4.11 -2.81 1.00
CA PRO A 78 5.52 -2.68 1.39
C PRO A 78 6.39 -3.66 0.59
N GLN A 79 7.72 -3.47 0.65
CA GLN A 79 8.69 -4.32 -0.04
C GLN A 79 8.61 -5.79 0.38
N ASN A 80 8.33 -6.05 1.66
CA ASN A 80 8.09 -7.40 2.18
C ASN A 80 6.60 -7.75 2.03
N ASP A 81 6.30 -9.03 1.81
CA ASP A 81 4.92 -9.51 1.61
C ASP A 81 4.01 -9.30 2.83
N LEU A 82 4.57 -9.31 4.05
CA LEU A 82 3.86 -9.15 5.32
C LEU A 82 2.57 -10.00 5.42
N LEU A 83 2.61 -11.21 4.85
CA LEU A 83 1.54 -12.18 5.04
C LEU A 83 1.59 -12.74 6.46
N PHE A 84 0.42 -12.89 7.09
CA PHE A 84 0.32 -13.54 8.39
C PHE A 84 0.58 -15.03 8.26
N PRO A 85 1.66 -15.58 8.84
CA PRO A 85 2.05 -16.97 8.65
C PRO A 85 1.06 -17.99 9.20
N TRP A 86 0.20 -17.58 10.13
CA TRP A 86 -0.86 -18.40 10.75
C TRP A 86 -2.23 -18.31 10.05
N LYS A 87 -2.32 -17.57 8.93
CA LYS A 87 -3.53 -17.44 8.12
C LYS A 87 -3.32 -18.10 6.76
N THR A 88 -4.39 -18.65 6.20
CA THR A 88 -4.38 -19.13 4.81
C THR A 88 -4.13 -17.96 3.84
N ILE A 89 -3.79 -18.27 2.60
CA ILE A 89 -3.59 -17.24 1.57
C ILE A 89 -4.89 -16.48 1.31
N LEU A 90 -6.02 -17.17 1.23
CA LEU A 90 -7.32 -16.53 1.07
C LEU A 90 -7.63 -15.59 2.24
N ASP A 91 -7.40 -16.03 3.49
CA ASP A 91 -7.61 -15.19 4.67
C ASP A 91 -6.67 -13.97 4.74
N ASN A 92 -5.43 -14.12 4.23
CA ASN A 92 -4.50 -13.00 4.09
C ASN A 92 -4.98 -11.99 3.05
N VAL A 93 -5.43 -12.47 1.90
CA VAL A 93 -5.94 -11.63 0.80
C VAL A 93 -7.20 -10.88 1.23
N CYS A 94 -8.09 -11.54 1.96
CA CYS A 94 -9.38 -10.97 2.38
C CYS A 94 -9.33 -10.19 3.71
N LEU A 95 -8.14 -9.79 4.17
CA LEU A 95 -7.98 -9.13 5.47
C LEU A 95 -8.77 -7.81 5.54
N TYR A 96 -8.78 -7.02 4.48
CA TYR A 96 -9.53 -5.77 4.40
C TYR A 96 -11.04 -6.01 4.63
N GLY A 97 -11.63 -6.98 3.94
CA GLY A 97 -13.04 -7.33 4.11
C GLY A 97 -13.38 -7.83 5.51
N ARG A 98 -12.44 -8.52 6.17
CA ARG A 98 -12.59 -8.94 7.59
C ARG A 98 -12.66 -7.74 8.54
N ILE A 99 -11.86 -6.70 8.27
CA ILE A 99 -11.81 -5.49 9.11
C ILE A 99 -13.05 -4.62 8.87
N HIS A 100 -13.53 -4.53 7.62
CA HIS A 100 -14.60 -3.62 7.21
C HIS A 100 -15.99 -4.29 7.10
N GLY A 101 -16.13 -5.58 7.45
CA GLY A 101 -17.43 -6.27 7.50
C GLY A 101 -17.94 -6.78 6.14
N SER A 102 -17.10 -6.83 5.10
CA SER A 102 -17.43 -7.31 3.74
C SER A 102 -16.68 -8.61 3.38
N LEU A 103 -16.46 -9.50 4.36
CA LEU A 103 -15.59 -10.67 4.19
C LEU A 103 -16.05 -11.63 3.10
N GLU A 104 -17.33 -11.97 3.07
CA GLU A 104 -17.86 -12.97 2.11
C GLU A 104 -17.81 -12.44 0.68
N GLU A 105 -18.20 -11.20 0.48
CA GLU A 105 -18.12 -10.51 -0.81
C GLU A 105 -16.68 -10.44 -1.32
N MET A 106 -15.74 -10.08 -0.43
CA MET A 106 -14.32 -10.05 -0.78
C MET A 106 -13.74 -11.44 -1.06
N ARG A 107 -14.23 -12.49 -0.39
CA ARG A 107 -13.82 -13.88 -0.67
C ARG A 107 -14.27 -14.34 -2.05
N GLU A 108 -15.47 -14.00 -2.47
CA GLU A 108 -15.96 -14.29 -3.83
C GLU A 108 -15.08 -13.58 -4.86
N GLN A 109 -14.88 -12.28 -4.69
CA GLN A 109 -14.02 -11.50 -5.57
C GLN A 109 -12.57 -12.02 -5.59
N ALA A 110 -11.99 -12.34 -4.44
CA ALA A 110 -10.64 -12.88 -4.36
C ALA A 110 -10.50 -14.19 -5.17
N ARG A 111 -11.46 -15.12 -5.06
CA ARG A 111 -11.44 -16.39 -5.81
C ARG A 111 -11.43 -16.19 -7.32
N GLU A 112 -12.11 -15.17 -7.84
CA GLU A 112 -12.09 -14.85 -9.28
C GLU A 112 -10.70 -14.39 -9.73
N TYR A 113 -9.94 -13.72 -8.86
CA TYR A 113 -8.60 -13.24 -9.17
C TYR A 113 -7.48 -14.24 -8.89
N PHE A 114 -7.69 -15.28 -8.08
CA PHE A 114 -6.66 -16.27 -7.78
C PHE A 114 -6.04 -16.90 -9.03
N PRO A 115 -6.80 -17.34 -10.05
CA PRO A 115 -6.22 -17.84 -11.30
C PRO A 115 -5.41 -16.78 -12.05
N VAL A 116 -5.90 -15.54 -12.09
CA VAL A 116 -5.22 -14.41 -12.77
C VAL A 116 -3.85 -14.14 -12.17
N PHE A 117 -3.74 -14.29 -10.84
CA PHE A 117 -2.48 -14.10 -10.11
C PHE A 117 -1.62 -15.37 -10.02
N GLY A 118 -2.05 -16.48 -10.67
CA GLY A 118 -1.35 -17.76 -10.60
C GLY A 118 -1.30 -18.34 -9.20
N LEU A 119 -2.39 -18.19 -8.44
CA LEU A 119 -2.58 -18.67 -7.07
C LEU A 119 -3.70 -19.70 -6.96
N GLU A 120 -4.27 -20.15 -8.09
CA GLU A 120 -5.32 -21.16 -8.15
C GLU A 120 -4.90 -22.44 -7.43
N GLY A 121 -5.77 -22.93 -6.52
CA GLY A 121 -5.50 -24.12 -5.69
C GLY A 121 -4.65 -23.85 -4.44
N TYR A 122 -4.24 -22.59 -4.19
CA TYR A 122 -3.49 -22.21 -2.99
C TYR A 122 -4.33 -21.43 -1.97
N GLU A 123 -5.64 -21.38 -2.13
CA GLU A 123 -6.56 -20.62 -1.27
C GLU A 123 -6.42 -21.00 0.20
N ASP A 124 -6.36 -22.31 0.47
CA ASP A 124 -6.27 -22.88 1.82
C ASP A 124 -4.82 -23.15 2.27
N SER A 125 -3.84 -22.82 1.43
CA SER A 125 -2.42 -22.96 1.75
C SER A 125 -1.94 -21.85 2.68
N TYR A 126 -0.84 -22.13 3.41
CA TYR A 126 -0.20 -21.14 4.28
C TYR A 126 1.01 -20.51 3.59
N PRO A 127 1.43 -19.29 3.98
CA PRO A 127 2.56 -18.61 3.35
C PRO A 127 3.85 -19.43 3.27
N ALA A 128 4.10 -20.29 4.27
CA ALA A 128 5.29 -21.14 4.32
C ALA A 128 5.38 -22.15 3.16
N SER A 129 4.26 -22.55 2.56
CA SER A 129 4.23 -23.49 1.44
C SER A 129 4.35 -22.82 0.06
N LEU A 130 4.37 -21.48 0.00
CA LEU A 130 4.46 -20.72 -1.22
C LEU A 130 5.90 -20.29 -1.54
N SER A 131 6.22 -20.18 -2.82
CA SER A 131 7.46 -19.52 -3.26
C SER A 131 7.43 -18.02 -2.94
N GLY A 132 8.60 -17.37 -2.90
CA GLY A 132 8.69 -15.93 -2.68
C GLY A 132 7.86 -15.10 -3.67
N GLY A 133 7.90 -15.48 -4.96
CA GLY A 133 7.11 -14.83 -5.99
C GLY A 133 5.59 -15.02 -5.80
N MET A 134 5.15 -16.20 -5.35
CA MET A 134 3.73 -16.44 -5.03
C MET A 134 3.27 -15.59 -3.84
N ARG A 135 4.09 -15.50 -2.79
CA ARG A 135 3.80 -14.63 -1.63
C ARG A 135 3.68 -13.17 -2.05
N GLN A 136 4.56 -12.69 -2.92
CA GLN A 136 4.47 -11.31 -3.44
C GLN A 136 3.18 -11.08 -4.25
N ARG A 137 2.77 -12.05 -5.09
CA ARG A 137 1.51 -11.94 -5.82
C ARG A 137 0.29 -11.96 -4.90
N ALA A 138 0.30 -12.78 -3.84
CA ALA A 138 -0.75 -12.77 -2.82
C ALA A 138 -0.82 -11.43 -2.06
N ALA A 139 0.32 -10.85 -1.70
CA ALA A 139 0.40 -9.53 -1.07
C ALA A 139 -0.10 -8.43 -2.01
N PHE A 140 0.23 -8.51 -3.31
CA PHE A 140 -0.29 -7.58 -4.30
C PHE A 140 -1.81 -7.71 -4.46
N LEU A 141 -2.35 -8.92 -4.57
CA LEU A 141 -3.79 -9.16 -4.64
C LEU A 141 -4.50 -8.61 -3.40
N ARG A 142 -3.96 -8.83 -2.18
CA ARG A 142 -4.47 -8.24 -0.95
C ARG A 142 -4.59 -6.72 -1.03
N THR A 143 -3.57 -6.07 -1.59
CA THR A 143 -3.53 -4.61 -1.74
C THR A 143 -4.51 -4.13 -2.82
N ALA A 144 -4.57 -4.85 -3.96
CA ALA A 144 -5.46 -4.50 -5.07
C ALA A 144 -6.95 -4.63 -4.72
N LEU A 145 -7.30 -5.49 -3.76
CA LEU A 145 -8.69 -5.64 -3.28
C LEU A 145 -9.08 -4.62 -2.20
N CYS A 146 -8.17 -3.76 -1.74
CA CYS A 146 -8.53 -2.65 -0.89
C CYS A 146 -9.32 -1.61 -1.72
N SER A 147 -10.41 -1.09 -1.14
CA SER A 147 -11.19 0.00 -1.77
C SER A 147 -10.45 1.34 -1.58
N ALA A 148 -9.32 1.51 -2.25
CA ALA A 148 -8.51 2.71 -2.18
C ALA A 148 -8.38 3.35 -3.57
N ASP A 149 -8.21 4.66 -3.59
CA ASP A 149 -8.13 5.44 -4.83
C ASP A 149 -6.70 5.54 -5.39
N ILE A 150 -5.70 5.33 -4.51
CA ILE A 150 -4.26 5.50 -4.76
C ILE A 150 -3.50 4.29 -4.20
#